data_abd88c572ef06603264ab5b82e9cf3b9
#
_entry.id   abd88c572ef06603264ab5b82e9cf3b9
#
_cell.length_a   1.000
_cell.length_b   1.000
_cell.length_c   1.000
_cell.angle_alpha   90.00
_cell.angle_beta   90.00
_cell.angle_gamma   90.00
#
_symmetry.space_group_name_H-M   'P 1'
#
loop_
_entity.id
_entity.type
_entity.pdbx_description
1 polymer ?
#
loop_
_entity_poly.entity_id
_entity_poly.type
_entity_poly.pdbx_seq_one_letter_code
_entity_poly.pdbx_strand_id
1 'polypeptide(L)'
;AIRKGNEVEDFIFKSFFTSKEVLELIRNSFQTEQSLYGKKALLDLLSEVVKPNIYFDTEYTQKVIDNEIKNISYTKGKVASGKLIILKGDTVEGKKLAILNSLKSESESQVWTASNYNWILFGYTILVSLALLMLLLFLKKYRSDIFDDNNKVTFIFFNVFSMIFIQTLVIKYNSDYLYVVPLSILPIVLKAFFDARLGLFTHVLTVLLLGYIVPDSFEFIYLHIIAGIVTILTVSELYKRANLFISVAQITLIYMVTYFAFSIIKEGNISQINWTYFMLFAANGLLSFLSIIVIYMYEKLFGLVSDVTLLELSNTNTKLLRELNEKAPGTFQHSMQVANLAEAAANEIGANSMLVRTGALYHDIGKILNPMYFIENQSTGVNPHNDLSPRDSSKIITDHVIKGVELAKKNKLPDRIIDFIRTHHGTSLTYYFYRKEQELNPDTKVDIDAFKYQGPIPFSKETAIL
;
A
#
# COMPACT_ATOMS: atom_id res chain seq x y z
N ALA A 1 42.71 -50.08 -20.86
CA ALA A 1 44.08 -49.55 -20.93
C ALA A 1 44.92 -50.12 -19.77
N ILE A 2 46.18 -50.46 -19.99
CA ILE A 2 47.16 -50.80 -18.95
C ILE A 2 48.17 -49.66 -18.87
N ARG A 3 48.45 -49.21 -17.67
CA ARG A 3 49.49 -48.23 -17.39
C ARG A 3 50.76 -48.88 -16.90
N LYS A 4 51.91 -48.59 -17.55
CA LYS A 4 53.25 -49.00 -17.11
C LYS A 4 54.12 -47.75 -16.96
N GLY A 5 54.24 -47.26 -15.73
CA GLY A 5 54.88 -45.97 -15.50
C GLY A 5 54.07 -44.82 -16.04
N ASN A 6 54.60 -44.07 -17.04
CA ASN A 6 53.93 -42.96 -17.70
C ASN A 6 53.29 -43.30 -19.05
N GLU A 7 53.40 -44.55 -19.49
CA GLU A 7 52.84 -45.01 -20.77
C GLU A 7 51.57 -45.81 -20.53
N VAL A 8 50.56 -45.58 -21.41
CA VAL A 8 49.25 -46.23 -21.36
C VAL A 8 49.05 -46.94 -22.70
N GLU A 9 48.81 -48.22 -22.69
CA GLU A 9 48.51 -49.02 -23.87
C GLU A 9 47.17 -49.72 -23.75
N ASP A 10 46.45 -49.81 -24.83
CA ASP A 10 45.18 -50.50 -24.87
C ASP A 10 45.32 -51.99 -25.15
N PHE A 11 44.79 -52.81 -24.29
CA PHE A 11 44.79 -54.27 -24.41
C PHE A 11 43.38 -54.84 -24.44
N ILE A 12 43.18 -55.93 -25.16
CA ILE A 12 41.90 -56.63 -25.16
C ILE A 12 41.77 -57.44 -23.88
N PHE A 13 40.72 -57.29 -23.12
CA PHE A 13 40.51 -57.91 -21.82
C PHE A 13 40.62 -59.44 -21.86
N LYS A 14 40.30 -60.10 -22.99
CA LYS A 14 40.41 -61.54 -23.24
C LYS A 14 41.86 -62.05 -23.35
N SER A 15 42.87 -61.18 -23.46
CA SER A 15 44.27 -61.57 -23.50
C SER A 15 44.92 -61.73 -22.12
N PHE A 16 44.17 -61.47 -21.04
CA PHE A 16 44.69 -61.66 -19.68
C PHE A 16 44.13 -62.92 -19.03
N PHE A 17 44.94 -63.51 -18.20
CA PHE A 17 44.58 -64.67 -17.38
C PHE A 17 44.26 -64.20 -15.96
N THR A 18 43.17 -64.67 -15.42
CA THR A 18 42.90 -64.51 -13.98
C THR A 18 43.79 -65.43 -13.19
N SER A 19 44.11 -65.12 -11.91
CA SER A 19 44.91 -65.97 -11.04
C SER A 19 44.34 -67.38 -10.97
N LYS A 20 43.04 -67.58 -11.15
CA LYS A 20 42.40 -68.89 -11.15
C LYS A 20 42.68 -69.65 -12.45
N GLU A 21 42.64 -69.01 -13.60
CA GLU A 21 42.94 -69.59 -14.92
C GLU A 21 44.44 -69.98 -15.02
N VAL A 22 45.35 -69.13 -14.49
CA VAL A 22 46.77 -69.43 -14.46
C VAL A 22 47.05 -70.68 -13.61
N LEU A 23 46.42 -70.83 -12.45
CA LEU A 23 46.53 -71.99 -11.61
C LEU A 23 45.98 -73.26 -12.29
N GLU A 24 44.92 -73.18 -13.05
CA GLU A 24 44.36 -74.27 -13.87
C GLU A 24 45.29 -74.61 -15.02
N LEU A 25 45.88 -73.66 -15.71
CA LEU A 25 46.85 -73.88 -16.75
C LEU A 25 48.12 -74.61 -16.22
N ILE A 26 48.61 -74.11 -15.08
CA ILE A 26 49.76 -74.80 -14.41
C ILE A 26 49.38 -76.21 -14.05
N ARG A 27 48.20 -76.43 -13.45
CA ARG A 27 47.77 -77.80 -13.07
C ARG A 27 47.59 -78.69 -14.28
N ASN A 28 47.02 -78.21 -15.38
CA ASN A 28 46.85 -78.99 -16.60
C ASN A 28 48.18 -79.32 -17.31
N SER A 29 49.16 -78.39 -17.32
CA SER A 29 50.49 -78.64 -17.86
C SER A 29 51.23 -79.70 -17.10
N PHE A 30 51.04 -79.80 -15.79
CA PHE A 30 51.62 -80.85 -14.96
C PHE A 30 50.90 -82.22 -15.06
N GLN A 31 49.69 -82.30 -15.56
CA GLN A 31 48.94 -83.53 -15.76
C GLN A 31 49.49 -84.32 -16.98
N THR A 32 50.04 -83.63 -17.98
CA THR A 32 50.53 -84.23 -19.23
C THR A 32 51.94 -84.88 -19.12
N GLU A 33 52.71 -84.54 -18.08
CA GLU A 33 54.08 -85.16 -17.89
C GLU A 33 54.10 -86.24 -16.81
N GLN A 34 54.44 -87.45 -17.19
CA GLN A 34 54.40 -88.67 -16.34
C GLN A 34 55.58 -88.89 -15.38
N SER A 35 56.63 -88.06 -15.36
CA SER A 35 57.91 -88.45 -14.73
C SER A 35 58.47 -87.54 -13.61
N LEU A 36 57.71 -86.67 -12.99
CA LEU A 36 58.21 -85.74 -11.95
C LEU A 36 57.89 -86.21 -10.53
N TYR A 37 58.94 -86.64 -9.82
CA TYR A 37 58.86 -86.88 -8.37
C TYR A 37 58.67 -85.56 -7.65
N GLY A 38 57.64 -85.47 -6.87
CA GLY A 38 57.35 -84.24 -6.09
C GLY A 38 56.37 -83.24 -6.71
N LYS A 39 55.51 -83.65 -7.67
CA LYS A 39 54.51 -82.83 -8.38
C LYS A 39 53.69 -81.94 -7.46
N LYS A 40 53.27 -82.42 -6.31
CA LYS A 40 52.40 -81.65 -5.38
C LYS A 40 53.15 -80.47 -4.73
N ALA A 41 54.42 -80.76 -4.29
CA ALA A 41 55.22 -79.68 -3.68
C ALA A 41 55.59 -78.58 -4.68
N LEU A 42 55.81 -78.98 -5.95
CA LEU A 42 56.12 -78.01 -7.01
C LEU A 42 54.88 -77.17 -7.41
N LEU A 43 53.69 -77.79 -7.45
CA LEU A 43 52.43 -77.08 -7.66
C LEU A 43 52.10 -76.07 -6.54
N ASP A 44 52.31 -76.48 -5.29
CA ASP A 44 52.15 -75.66 -4.13
C ASP A 44 53.09 -74.42 -4.17
N LEU A 45 54.38 -74.72 -4.51
CA LEU A 45 55.39 -73.66 -4.61
C LEU A 45 55.09 -72.66 -5.76
N LEU A 46 54.68 -73.16 -6.95
CA LEU A 46 54.31 -72.32 -8.07
C LEU A 46 53.07 -71.53 -7.79
N SER A 47 52.07 -72.10 -7.07
CA SER A 47 50.85 -71.38 -6.68
C SER A 47 51.14 -70.21 -5.72
N GLU A 48 52.22 -70.36 -4.91
CA GLU A 48 52.63 -69.34 -3.96
C GLU A 48 53.49 -68.22 -4.60
N VAL A 49 54.23 -68.56 -5.64
CA VAL A 49 55.15 -67.65 -6.36
C VAL A 49 54.40 -66.83 -7.41
N VAL A 50 53.34 -67.37 -8.02
CA VAL A 50 52.56 -66.67 -9.04
C VAL A 50 51.69 -65.63 -8.40
N LYS A 51 52.10 -64.38 -8.54
CA LYS A 51 51.34 -63.21 -8.07
C LYS A 51 50.77 -62.40 -9.28
N PRO A 52 49.61 -61.77 -9.12
CA PRO A 52 49.12 -60.89 -10.15
C PRO A 52 50.14 -59.80 -10.45
N ASN A 53 50.43 -59.54 -11.72
CA ASN A 53 51.32 -58.48 -12.19
C ASN A 53 50.56 -57.28 -12.75
N ILE A 54 49.21 -57.35 -12.77
CA ILE A 54 48.32 -56.28 -13.15
C ILE A 54 47.34 -56.07 -12.00
N TYR A 55 47.23 -54.82 -11.55
CA TYR A 55 46.34 -54.43 -10.48
C TYR A 55 45.43 -53.29 -10.98
N PHE A 56 44.23 -53.18 -10.42
CA PHE A 56 43.35 -52.10 -10.70
C PHE A 56 43.84 -50.80 -10.01
N ASP A 57 44.20 -49.80 -10.81
CA ASP A 57 44.63 -48.46 -10.32
C ASP A 57 43.39 -47.59 -10.07
N THR A 58 42.91 -47.62 -8.82
CA THR A 58 41.71 -46.89 -8.39
C THR A 58 41.91 -45.39 -8.52
N GLU A 59 43.13 -44.90 -8.16
CA GLU A 59 43.38 -43.44 -8.15
C GLU A 59 43.46 -42.89 -9.58
N TYR A 60 44.14 -43.57 -10.47
CA TYR A 60 44.21 -43.15 -11.87
C TYR A 60 42.84 -43.25 -12.57
N THR A 61 42.12 -44.34 -12.32
CA THR A 61 40.79 -44.54 -12.90
C THR A 61 39.83 -43.45 -12.45
N GLN A 62 39.84 -43.09 -11.17
CA GLN A 62 39.04 -42.02 -10.65
C GLN A 62 39.42 -40.68 -11.27
N LYS A 63 40.72 -40.37 -11.41
CA LYS A 63 41.18 -39.15 -12.10
C LYS A 63 40.72 -39.07 -13.56
N VAL A 64 40.75 -40.21 -14.27
CA VAL A 64 40.28 -40.27 -15.66
C VAL A 64 38.77 -40.02 -15.73
N ILE A 65 38.00 -40.68 -14.86
CA ILE A 65 36.54 -40.48 -14.78
C ILE A 65 36.22 -39.04 -14.45
N ASP A 66 36.89 -38.46 -13.46
CA ASP A 66 36.67 -37.05 -13.08
C ASP A 66 37.02 -36.07 -14.21
N ASN A 67 38.08 -36.36 -14.98
CA ASN A 67 38.43 -35.56 -16.15
C ASN A 67 37.42 -35.72 -17.30
N GLU A 68 36.93 -36.94 -17.57
CA GLU A 68 35.89 -37.18 -18.56
C GLU A 68 34.59 -36.48 -18.16
N ILE A 69 34.21 -36.52 -16.88
CA ILE A 69 33.05 -35.80 -16.35
C ILE A 69 33.22 -34.29 -16.50
N LYS A 70 34.41 -33.74 -16.19
CA LYS A 70 34.72 -32.31 -16.39
C LYS A 70 34.66 -31.87 -17.86
N ASN A 71 35.03 -32.77 -18.77
CA ASN A 71 35.00 -32.53 -20.21
C ASN A 71 33.59 -32.67 -20.83
N ILE A 72 32.60 -33.23 -20.08
CA ILE A 72 31.21 -33.26 -20.53
C ILE A 72 30.71 -31.84 -20.54
N SER A 73 30.42 -31.31 -21.72
CA SER A 73 29.79 -30.00 -21.88
C SER A 73 28.43 -30.00 -21.18
N TYR A 74 28.22 -29.10 -20.21
CA TYR A 74 26.91 -28.88 -19.58
C TYR A 74 25.87 -28.33 -20.58
N THR A 75 26.32 -27.96 -21.79
CA THR A 75 25.47 -27.41 -22.83
C THR A 75 25.33 -28.38 -23.99
N LYS A 76 24.07 -28.69 -24.36
CA LYS A 76 23.77 -29.55 -25.51
C LYS A 76 23.40 -28.71 -26.72
N GLY A 77 24.42 -28.25 -27.45
CA GLY A 77 24.27 -27.46 -28.65
C GLY A 77 24.33 -25.94 -28.43
N LYS A 78 24.30 -25.16 -29.53
CA LYS A 78 24.37 -23.71 -29.54
C LYS A 78 23.21 -23.18 -30.35
N VAL A 79 22.49 -22.18 -29.83
CA VAL A 79 21.49 -21.41 -30.55
C VAL A 79 22.10 -20.06 -30.92
N ALA A 80 22.14 -19.75 -32.22
CA ALA A 80 22.70 -18.48 -32.68
C ALA A 80 21.78 -17.31 -32.28
N SER A 81 22.38 -16.15 -31.99
CA SER A 81 21.63 -14.91 -31.72
C SER A 81 20.75 -14.57 -32.92
N GLY A 82 19.50 -14.16 -32.67
CA GLY A 82 18.52 -13.84 -33.70
C GLY A 82 17.78 -15.05 -34.31
N LYS A 83 18.13 -16.30 -33.91
CA LYS A 83 17.41 -17.47 -34.37
C LYS A 83 16.07 -17.59 -33.64
N LEU A 84 14.98 -17.72 -34.41
CA LEU A 84 13.65 -17.98 -33.87
C LEU A 84 13.61 -19.33 -33.15
N ILE A 85 13.24 -19.36 -31.91
CA ILE A 85 13.13 -20.57 -31.07
C ILE A 85 11.70 -21.13 -31.14
N ILE A 86 10.71 -20.26 -31.01
CA ILE A 86 9.28 -20.62 -30.96
C ILE A 86 8.44 -19.48 -31.54
N LEU A 87 7.34 -19.82 -32.24
CA LEU A 87 6.33 -18.87 -32.68
C LEU A 87 5.18 -18.77 -31.70
N LYS A 88 4.46 -17.66 -31.72
CA LYS A 88 3.23 -17.51 -30.93
C LYS A 88 2.19 -18.55 -31.41
N GLY A 89 1.67 -19.36 -30.47
CA GLY A 89 0.74 -20.45 -30.76
C GLY A 89 1.38 -21.83 -30.89
N ASP A 90 2.73 -21.94 -30.91
CA ASP A 90 3.42 -23.23 -30.91
C ASP A 90 3.35 -23.91 -29.55
N THR A 91 3.25 -25.24 -29.53
CA THR A 91 3.37 -26.03 -28.31
C THR A 91 4.81 -26.01 -27.77
N VAL A 92 4.93 -25.79 -26.45
CA VAL A 92 6.22 -25.72 -25.76
C VAL A 92 6.58 -27.11 -25.24
N GLU A 93 7.20 -27.95 -26.10
CA GLU A 93 7.53 -29.34 -25.77
C GLU A 93 8.97 -29.71 -26.18
N GLY A 94 9.49 -30.78 -25.61
CA GLY A 94 10.74 -31.42 -25.99
C GLY A 94 11.93 -30.47 -26.08
N LYS A 95 12.55 -30.35 -27.26
CA LYS A 95 13.74 -29.50 -27.47
C LYS A 95 13.46 -28.02 -27.28
N LYS A 96 12.26 -27.53 -27.69
CA LYS A 96 11.88 -26.12 -27.52
C LYS A 96 11.80 -25.74 -26.05
N LEU A 97 11.16 -26.60 -25.24
CA LEU A 97 11.08 -26.43 -23.79
C LEU A 97 12.47 -26.42 -23.12
N ALA A 98 13.35 -27.36 -23.52
CA ALA A 98 14.71 -27.44 -22.98
C ALA A 98 15.53 -26.18 -23.30
N ILE A 99 15.41 -25.65 -24.54
CA ILE A 99 16.10 -24.41 -24.95
C ILE A 99 15.56 -23.21 -24.16
N LEU A 100 14.24 -23.09 -23.98
CA LEU A 100 13.63 -22.00 -23.24
C LEU A 100 13.99 -22.06 -21.74
N ASN A 101 14.02 -23.26 -21.12
CA ASN A 101 14.45 -23.43 -19.74
C ASN A 101 15.94 -23.09 -19.56
N SER A 102 16.80 -23.48 -20.53
CA SER A 102 18.21 -23.11 -20.50
C SER A 102 18.42 -21.60 -20.65
N LEU A 103 17.66 -20.95 -21.55
CA LEU A 103 17.70 -19.50 -21.73
C LEU A 103 17.23 -18.78 -20.46
N LYS A 104 16.17 -19.28 -19.82
CA LYS A 104 15.66 -18.77 -18.56
C LYS A 104 16.73 -18.86 -17.47
N SER A 105 17.33 -20.04 -17.29
CA SER A 105 18.37 -20.28 -16.30
C SER A 105 19.61 -19.41 -16.54
N GLU A 106 20.03 -19.25 -17.80
CA GLU A 106 21.16 -18.39 -18.18
C GLU A 106 20.86 -16.92 -17.89
N SER A 107 19.67 -16.44 -18.29
CA SER A 107 19.22 -15.08 -17.99
C SER A 107 19.16 -14.80 -16.49
N GLU A 108 18.61 -15.75 -15.72
CA GLU A 108 18.55 -15.65 -14.27
C GLU A 108 19.96 -15.64 -13.63
N SER A 109 20.87 -16.50 -14.09
CA SER A 109 22.23 -16.59 -13.55
C SER A 109 23.06 -15.33 -13.84
N GLN A 110 22.91 -14.74 -15.03
CA GLN A 110 23.61 -13.50 -15.40
C GLN A 110 23.08 -12.28 -14.62
N VAL A 111 21.77 -12.21 -14.39
CA VAL A 111 21.15 -11.12 -13.63
C VAL A 111 21.46 -11.22 -12.13
N TRP A 112 21.50 -12.44 -11.57
CA TRP A 112 21.63 -12.69 -10.14
C TRP A 112 23.06 -13.00 -9.66
N THR A 113 24.10 -12.66 -10.43
CA THR A 113 25.46 -12.66 -9.88
C THR A 113 25.54 -11.65 -8.72
N ALA A 114 26.24 -11.97 -7.64
CA ALA A 114 26.28 -11.14 -6.42
C ALA A 114 26.69 -9.68 -6.69
N SER A 115 27.56 -9.45 -7.68
CA SER A 115 27.95 -8.09 -8.10
C SER A 115 26.81 -7.33 -8.81
N ASN A 116 26.10 -7.99 -9.72
CA ASN A 116 25.02 -7.36 -10.48
C ASN A 116 23.78 -7.10 -9.61
N TYR A 117 23.50 -8.00 -8.64
CA TYR A 117 22.40 -7.84 -7.71
C TYR A 117 22.45 -6.51 -6.94
N ASN A 118 23.64 -6.15 -6.42
CA ASN A 118 23.80 -4.89 -5.67
C ASN A 118 23.56 -3.65 -6.55
N TRP A 119 23.96 -3.68 -7.82
CA TRP A 119 23.70 -2.57 -8.75
C TRP A 119 22.23 -2.48 -9.14
N ILE A 120 21.57 -3.61 -9.33
CA ILE A 120 20.12 -3.66 -9.61
C ILE A 120 19.35 -3.12 -8.40
N LEU A 121 19.67 -3.59 -7.19
CA LEU A 121 19.06 -3.09 -5.95
C LEU A 121 19.28 -1.59 -5.78
N PHE A 122 20.49 -1.10 -6.06
CA PHE A 122 20.81 0.32 -6.03
C PHE A 122 19.97 1.13 -7.03
N GLY A 123 19.80 0.62 -8.26
CA GLY A 123 18.92 1.21 -9.26
C GLY A 123 17.47 1.34 -8.80
N TYR A 124 16.89 0.26 -8.27
CA TYR A 124 15.53 0.28 -7.70
C TYR A 124 15.43 1.25 -6.51
N THR A 125 16.44 1.29 -5.65
CA THR A 125 16.47 2.22 -4.51
C THR A 125 16.43 3.68 -4.97
N ILE A 126 17.18 4.02 -6.01
CA ILE A 126 17.14 5.38 -6.59
C ILE A 126 15.73 5.70 -7.13
N LEU A 127 15.14 4.81 -7.90
CA LEU A 127 13.83 5.06 -8.53
C LEU A 127 12.71 5.19 -7.49
N VAL A 128 12.70 4.32 -6.49
CA VAL A 128 11.74 4.40 -5.38
C VAL A 128 11.94 5.68 -4.57
N SER A 129 13.20 6.00 -4.23
CA SER A 129 13.54 7.23 -3.49
C SER A 129 13.13 8.48 -4.26
N LEU A 130 13.33 8.49 -5.59
CA LEU A 130 12.91 9.60 -6.45
C LEU A 130 11.38 9.77 -6.44
N ALA A 131 10.62 8.69 -6.56
CA ALA A 131 9.16 8.76 -6.52
C ALA A 131 8.64 9.28 -5.17
N LEU A 132 9.19 8.80 -4.06
CA LEU A 132 8.83 9.26 -2.71
C LEU A 132 9.26 10.71 -2.48
N LEU A 133 10.44 11.11 -2.99
CA LEU A 133 10.90 12.49 -2.95
C LEU A 133 9.97 13.42 -3.75
N MET A 134 9.51 12.99 -4.93
CA MET A 134 8.55 13.77 -5.72
C MET A 134 7.23 13.98 -4.97
N LEU A 135 6.75 12.96 -4.24
CA LEU A 135 5.57 13.10 -3.40
C LEU A 135 5.80 14.12 -2.28
N LEU A 136 6.93 14.05 -1.58
CA LEU A 136 7.28 15.01 -0.53
C LEU A 136 7.44 16.44 -1.05
N LEU A 137 8.10 16.61 -2.22
CA LEU A 137 8.25 17.93 -2.86
C LEU A 137 6.91 18.49 -3.31
N PHE A 138 6.01 17.64 -3.83
CA PHE A 138 4.65 18.05 -4.17
C PHE A 138 3.91 18.57 -2.92
N LEU A 139 3.94 17.82 -1.82
CA LEU A 139 3.32 18.24 -0.55
C LEU A 139 3.92 19.56 -0.07
N LYS A 140 5.24 19.67 0.00
CA LYS A 140 5.94 20.87 0.46
C LYS A 140 5.59 22.10 -0.36
N LYS A 141 5.51 21.97 -1.70
CA LYS A 141 5.31 23.12 -2.62
C LYS A 141 3.84 23.53 -2.74
N TYR A 142 2.92 22.57 -2.80
CA TYR A 142 1.53 22.81 -3.14
C TYR A 142 0.55 22.61 -2.00
N ARG A 143 0.95 21.88 -0.96
CA ARG A 143 0.11 21.51 0.20
C ARG A 143 0.91 21.58 1.49
N SER A 144 1.46 22.75 1.80
CA SER A 144 2.23 22.97 3.04
C SER A 144 1.40 22.67 4.30
N ASP A 145 0.10 22.89 4.26
CA ASP A 145 -0.87 22.56 5.31
C ASP A 145 -0.93 21.05 5.65
N ILE A 146 -0.59 20.21 4.66
CA ILE A 146 -0.47 18.76 4.86
C ILE A 146 0.97 18.41 5.24
N PHE A 147 1.95 19.03 4.58
CA PHE A 147 3.37 18.73 4.80
C PHE A 147 3.82 19.02 6.24
N ASP A 148 3.31 20.08 6.85
CA ASP A 148 3.64 20.49 8.22
C ASP A 148 2.93 19.66 9.30
N ASP A 149 1.96 18.81 8.92
CA ASP A 149 1.22 17.91 9.81
C ASP A 149 1.71 16.46 9.63
N ASN A 150 2.53 16.00 10.56
CA ASN A 150 3.11 14.64 10.53
C ASN A 150 2.04 13.53 10.45
N ASN A 151 0.87 13.73 11.06
CA ASN A 151 -0.20 12.74 11.03
C ASN A 151 -0.78 12.59 9.62
N LYS A 152 -1.01 13.71 8.92
CA LYS A 152 -1.48 13.71 7.54
C LYS A 152 -0.44 13.11 6.57
N VAL A 153 0.83 13.46 6.73
CA VAL A 153 1.91 12.86 5.93
C VAL A 153 1.99 11.36 6.16
N THR A 154 1.97 10.91 7.43
CA THR A 154 1.97 9.49 7.80
C THR A 154 0.77 8.78 7.18
N PHE A 155 -0.41 9.36 7.21
CA PHE A 155 -1.62 8.82 6.60
C PHE A 155 -1.45 8.58 5.08
N ILE A 156 -0.87 9.55 4.34
CA ILE A 156 -0.65 9.42 2.90
C ILE A 156 0.32 8.26 2.61
N PHE A 157 1.48 8.24 3.30
CA PHE A 157 2.46 7.17 3.11
C PHE A 157 1.93 5.81 3.53
N PHE A 158 1.16 5.72 4.61
CA PHE A 158 0.49 4.50 5.03
C PHE A 158 -0.41 3.92 3.93
N ASN A 159 -1.20 4.78 3.27
CA ASN A 159 -2.04 4.36 2.15
C ASN A 159 -1.22 3.85 0.96
N VAL A 160 -0.16 4.56 0.57
CA VAL A 160 0.74 4.14 -0.51
C VAL A 160 1.36 2.77 -0.20
N PHE A 161 1.96 2.62 0.98
CA PHE A 161 2.59 1.36 1.37
C PHE A 161 1.59 0.21 1.52
N SER A 162 0.39 0.48 2.04
CA SER A 162 -0.66 -0.53 2.14
C SER A 162 -1.08 -1.07 0.78
N MET A 163 -1.26 -0.19 -0.24
CA MET A 163 -1.61 -0.61 -1.59
C MET A 163 -0.48 -1.40 -2.25
N ILE A 164 0.79 -0.95 -2.12
CA ILE A 164 1.95 -1.68 -2.64
C ILE A 164 2.06 -3.05 -1.96
N PHE A 165 1.86 -3.12 -0.65
CA PHE A 165 1.94 -4.36 0.11
C PHE A 165 0.86 -5.36 -0.31
N ILE A 166 -0.41 -4.92 -0.38
CA ILE A 166 -1.53 -5.78 -0.80
C ILE A 166 -1.29 -6.31 -2.22
N GLN A 167 -0.92 -5.43 -3.16
CA GLN A 167 -0.65 -5.82 -4.54
C GLN A 167 0.50 -6.83 -4.64
N THR A 168 1.59 -6.60 -3.88
CA THR A 168 2.74 -7.51 -3.84
C THR A 168 2.36 -8.89 -3.29
N LEU A 169 1.53 -8.95 -2.24
CA LEU A 169 1.03 -10.21 -1.70
C LEU A 169 0.20 -10.99 -2.72
N VAL A 170 -0.70 -10.30 -3.43
CA VAL A 170 -1.54 -10.93 -4.47
C VAL A 170 -0.68 -11.48 -5.60
N ILE A 171 0.27 -10.70 -6.12
CA ILE A 171 1.18 -11.15 -7.18
C ILE A 171 2.02 -12.36 -6.72
N LYS A 172 2.51 -12.33 -5.46
CA LYS A 172 3.30 -13.44 -4.89
C LYS A 172 2.47 -14.71 -4.72
N TYR A 173 1.19 -14.58 -4.41
CA TYR A 173 0.28 -15.71 -4.29
C TYR A 173 -0.05 -16.31 -5.67
N ASN A 174 -0.54 -15.50 -6.59
CA ASN A 174 -0.75 -15.86 -8.00
C ASN A 174 -0.87 -14.59 -8.85
N SER A 175 0.01 -14.45 -9.85
CA SER A 175 0.02 -13.31 -10.77
C SER A 175 -1.27 -13.17 -11.61
N ASP A 176 -2.04 -14.25 -11.79
CA ASP A 176 -3.30 -14.21 -12.54
C ASP A 176 -4.36 -13.33 -11.86
N TYR A 177 -4.27 -13.12 -10.53
CA TYR A 177 -5.17 -12.26 -9.77
C TYR A 177 -4.72 -10.79 -9.72
N LEU A 178 -3.76 -10.40 -10.55
CA LEU A 178 -3.17 -9.06 -10.60
C LEU A 178 -4.20 -7.93 -10.57
N TYR A 179 -5.29 -8.08 -11.32
CA TYR A 179 -6.31 -7.04 -11.49
C TYR A 179 -7.45 -7.07 -10.46
N VAL A 180 -7.41 -7.96 -9.48
CA VAL A 180 -8.46 -8.03 -8.44
C VAL A 180 -8.33 -6.93 -7.41
N VAL A 181 -7.11 -6.42 -7.18
CA VAL A 181 -6.84 -5.38 -6.17
C VAL A 181 -7.42 -4.04 -6.60
N PRO A 182 -8.34 -3.44 -5.82
CA PRO A 182 -9.00 -2.20 -6.19
C PRO A 182 -8.12 -0.98 -5.89
N LEU A 183 -7.12 -0.71 -6.74
CA LEU A 183 -6.21 0.44 -6.57
C LEU A 183 -6.95 1.79 -6.65
N SER A 184 -8.18 1.82 -7.20
CA SER A 184 -9.08 2.97 -7.18
C SER A 184 -9.48 3.43 -5.77
N ILE A 185 -9.38 2.56 -4.76
CA ILE A 185 -9.61 2.95 -3.35
C ILE A 185 -8.65 4.06 -2.93
N LEU A 186 -7.39 4.03 -3.38
CA LEU A 186 -6.39 5.02 -3.01
C LEU A 186 -6.81 6.46 -3.36
N PRO A 187 -7.13 6.79 -4.63
CA PRO A 187 -7.59 8.14 -4.98
C PRO A 187 -8.95 8.49 -4.36
N ILE A 188 -9.86 7.52 -4.14
CA ILE A 188 -11.14 7.77 -3.45
C ILE A 188 -10.87 8.22 -2.01
N VAL A 189 -10.06 7.47 -1.27
CA VAL A 189 -9.73 7.76 0.14
C VAL A 189 -9.01 9.11 0.25
N LEU A 190 -7.96 9.33 -0.54
CA LEU A 190 -7.19 10.58 -0.44
C LEU A 190 -8.04 11.81 -0.84
N LYS A 191 -8.97 11.66 -1.80
CA LYS A 191 -9.92 12.72 -2.13
C LYS A 191 -10.90 13.00 -1.01
N ALA A 192 -11.34 11.97 -0.27
CA ALA A 192 -12.30 12.13 0.83
C ALA A 192 -11.69 12.88 2.04
N PHE A 193 -10.38 12.81 2.25
CA PHE A 193 -9.70 13.49 3.36
C PHE A 193 -9.00 14.80 2.95
N PHE A 194 -8.67 14.96 1.68
CA PHE A 194 -7.89 16.09 1.19
C PHE A 194 -8.51 16.70 -0.06
N ASP A 195 -8.00 16.32 -1.24
CA ASP A 195 -8.50 16.82 -2.53
C ASP A 195 -8.18 15.88 -3.71
N ALA A 196 -8.82 16.19 -4.84
CA ALA A 196 -8.68 15.43 -6.08
C ALA A 196 -7.25 15.45 -6.65
N ARG A 197 -6.50 16.56 -6.50
CA ARG A 197 -5.16 16.71 -7.07
C ARG A 197 -4.16 15.81 -6.34
N LEU A 198 -4.21 15.82 -5.00
CA LEU A 198 -3.37 14.94 -4.19
C LEU A 198 -3.72 13.47 -4.41
N GLY A 199 -5.02 13.15 -4.46
CA GLY A 199 -5.48 11.78 -4.72
C GLY A 199 -4.95 11.23 -6.05
N LEU A 200 -5.07 12.00 -7.13
CA LEU A 200 -4.58 11.58 -8.44
C LEU A 200 -3.06 11.49 -8.49
N PHE A 201 -2.35 12.49 -7.98
CA PHE A 201 -0.89 12.52 -7.99
C PHE A 201 -0.29 11.32 -7.24
N THR A 202 -0.80 11.05 -6.03
CA THR A 202 -0.36 9.93 -5.23
C THR A 202 -0.69 8.58 -5.89
N HIS A 203 -1.88 8.48 -6.50
CA HIS A 203 -2.28 7.28 -7.24
C HIS A 203 -1.33 6.99 -8.41
N VAL A 204 -1.03 7.98 -9.24
CA VAL A 204 -0.11 7.84 -10.38
C VAL A 204 1.27 7.38 -9.90
N LEU A 205 1.82 8.01 -8.85
CA LEU A 205 3.11 7.59 -8.29
C LEU A 205 3.08 6.15 -7.76
N THR A 206 1.99 5.77 -7.08
CA THR A 206 1.83 4.40 -6.55
C THR A 206 1.76 3.37 -7.68
N VAL A 207 1.01 3.67 -8.75
CA VAL A 207 0.91 2.80 -9.94
C VAL A 207 2.26 2.68 -10.65
N LEU A 208 3.03 3.77 -10.77
CA LEU A 208 4.38 3.74 -11.33
C LEU A 208 5.33 2.86 -10.50
N LEU A 209 5.26 2.94 -9.16
CA LEU A 209 6.05 2.07 -8.27
C LEU A 209 5.65 0.60 -8.42
N LEU A 210 4.35 0.31 -8.54
CA LEU A 210 3.86 -1.04 -8.77
C LEU A 210 4.29 -1.61 -10.13
N GLY A 211 4.46 -0.76 -11.13
CA GLY A 211 4.93 -1.15 -12.45
C GLY A 211 6.28 -1.88 -12.46
N TYR A 212 7.13 -1.71 -11.42
CA TYR A 212 8.37 -2.47 -11.29
C TYR A 212 8.18 -3.92 -10.85
N ILE A 213 7.02 -4.26 -10.28
CA ILE A 213 6.74 -5.57 -9.68
C ILE A 213 5.90 -6.43 -10.62
N VAL A 214 5.16 -5.79 -11.52
CA VAL A 214 4.14 -6.41 -12.36
C VAL A 214 4.74 -6.94 -13.66
N PRO A 215 4.35 -8.14 -14.16
CA PRO A 215 4.88 -8.71 -15.39
C PRO A 215 4.65 -7.85 -16.63
N ASP A 216 3.40 -7.41 -16.88
CA ASP A 216 3.00 -6.59 -18.03
C ASP A 216 2.87 -5.11 -17.62
N SER A 217 4.00 -4.49 -17.24
CA SER A 217 4.06 -3.16 -16.63
C SER A 217 3.31 -2.08 -17.40
N PHE A 218 3.46 -2.02 -18.72
CA PHE A 218 2.85 -0.96 -19.54
C PHE A 218 1.32 -1.05 -19.53
N GLU A 219 0.77 -2.25 -19.74
CA GLU A 219 -0.68 -2.48 -19.71
C GLU A 219 -1.25 -2.15 -18.32
N PHE A 220 -0.59 -2.65 -17.27
CA PHE A 220 -0.99 -2.39 -15.89
C PHE A 220 -1.01 -0.91 -15.57
N ILE A 221 0.08 -0.20 -15.86
CA ILE A 221 0.20 1.24 -15.60
C ILE A 221 -0.89 2.02 -16.34
N TYR A 222 -1.07 1.73 -17.61
CA TYR A 222 -2.07 2.41 -18.44
C TYR A 222 -3.49 2.20 -17.90
N LEU A 223 -3.88 0.94 -17.65
CA LEU A 223 -5.17 0.58 -17.06
C LEU A 223 -5.47 1.34 -15.78
N HIS A 224 -4.52 1.31 -14.83
CA HIS A 224 -4.74 1.92 -13.52
C HIS A 224 -4.67 3.45 -13.55
N ILE A 225 -3.86 4.07 -14.40
CA ILE A 225 -3.85 5.53 -14.55
C ILE A 225 -5.18 6.01 -15.12
N ILE A 226 -5.67 5.39 -16.21
CA ILE A 226 -6.97 5.78 -16.79
C ILE A 226 -8.11 5.56 -15.80
N ALA A 227 -8.12 4.42 -15.09
CA ALA A 227 -9.11 4.16 -14.05
C ALA A 227 -9.03 5.20 -12.90
N GLY A 228 -7.82 5.59 -12.50
CA GLY A 228 -7.60 6.63 -11.49
C GLY A 228 -8.13 8.01 -11.92
N ILE A 229 -7.92 8.40 -13.18
CA ILE A 229 -8.48 9.64 -13.75
C ILE A 229 -10.01 9.58 -13.71
N VAL A 230 -10.62 8.49 -14.20
CA VAL A 230 -12.07 8.30 -14.17
C VAL A 230 -12.60 8.31 -12.74
N THR A 231 -11.89 7.69 -11.81
CA THR A 231 -12.22 7.73 -10.38
C THR A 231 -12.33 9.16 -9.87
N ILE A 232 -11.33 9.99 -10.12
CA ILE A 232 -11.32 11.38 -9.66
C ILE A 232 -12.41 12.22 -10.32
N LEU A 233 -12.71 11.99 -11.60
CA LEU A 233 -13.75 12.72 -12.34
C LEU A 233 -15.15 12.33 -11.87
N THR A 234 -15.39 11.07 -11.55
CA THR A 234 -16.73 10.54 -11.26
C THR A 234 -17.09 10.58 -9.78
N VAL A 235 -16.10 10.41 -8.89
CA VAL A 235 -16.27 10.46 -7.44
C VAL A 235 -16.31 11.92 -6.97
N SER A 236 -17.27 12.72 -7.45
CA SER A 236 -17.38 14.13 -7.05
C SER A 236 -18.15 14.35 -5.74
N GLU A 237 -19.13 13.50 -5.44
CA GLU A 237 -20.04 13.64 -4.31
C GLU A 237 -20.21 12.29 -3.59
N LEU A 238 -19.21 11.88 -2.79
CA LEU A 238 -19.20 10.61 -2.05
C LEU A 238 -20.36 10.45 -1.05
N TYR A 239 -20.96 11.57 -0.61
CA TYR A 239 -22.06 11.55 0.36
C TYR A 239 -23.39 11.04 -0.22
N LYS A 240 -23.58 11.10 -1.55
CA LYS A 240 -24.72 10.47 -2.21
C LYS A 240 -24.37 9.02 -2.55
N ARG A 241 -24.92 8.07 -1.80
CA ARG A 241 -24.68 6.65 -2.02
C ARG A 241 -24.84 6.22 -3.47
N ALA A 242 -25.85 6.78 -4.17
CA ALA A 242 -26.10 6.53 -5.59
C ALA A 242 -24.88 6.90 -6.46
N ASN A 243 -24.19 8.00 -6.16
CA ASN A 243 -23.02 8.44 -6.93
C ASN A 243 -21.86 7.46 -6.82
N LEU A 244 -21.66 6.84 -5.66
CA LEU A 244 -20.62 5.82 -5.52
C LEU A 244 -20.92 4.59 -6.40
N PHE A 245 -22.17 4.11 -6.46
CA PHE A 245 -22.55 3.02 -7.34
C PHE A 245 -22.28 3.34 -8.82
N ILE A 246 -22.67 4.56 -9.24
CA ILE A 246 -22.42 5.03 -10.61
C ILE A 246 -20.92 5.11 -10.88
N SER A 247 -20.13 5.69 -9.95
CA SER A 247 -18.69 5.83 -10.10
C SER A 247 -18.01 4.46 -10.20
N VAL A 248 -18.35 3.52 -9.33
CA VAL A 248 -17.79 2.15 -9.35
C VAL A 248 -18.15 1.45 -10.66
N ALA A 249 -19.38 1.59 -11.15
CA ALA A 249 -19.77 1.01 -12.45
C ALA A 249 -18.95 1.61 -13.60
N GLN A 250 -18.73 2.93 -13.59
CA GLN A 250 -17.92 3.61 -14.61
C GLN A 250 -16.44 3.20 -14.54
N ILE A 251 -15.87 3.09 -13.33
CA ILE A 251 -14.50 2.62 -13.14
C ILE A 251 -14.34 1.18 -13.64
N THR A 252 -15.29 0.30 -13.30
CA THR A 252 -15.28 -1.09 -13.77
C THR A 252 -15.40 -1.17 -15.28
N LEU A 253 -16.29 -0.39 -15.88
CA LEU A 253 -16.47 -0.35 -17.33
C LEU A 253 -15.18 0.11 -18.03
N ILE A 254 -14.51 1.15 -17.52
CA ILE A 254 -13.28 1.66 -18.13
C ILE A 254 -12.14 0.64 -18.05
N TYR A 255 -12.01 -0.11 -16.94
CA TYR A 255 -11.08 -1.23 -16.87
C TYR A 255 -11.37 -2.27 -17.97
N MET A 256 -12.63 -2.69 -18.11
CA MET A 256 -13.04 -3.69 -19.10
C MET A 256 -12.77 -3.23 -20.54
N VAL A 257 -13.14 -1.98 -20.87
CA VAL A 257 -12.93 -1.41 -22.20
C VAL A 257 -11.44 -1.27 -22.53
N THR A 258 -10.65 -0.78 -21.58
CA THR A 258 -9.21 -0.59 -21.79
C THR A 258 -8.50 -1.94 -21.93
N TYR A 259 -8.81 -2.92 -21.08
CA TYR A 259 -8.28 -4.28 -21.21
C TYR A 259 -8.69 -4.93 -22.54
N PHE A 260 -9.95 -4.79 -22.96
CA PHE A 260 -10.41 -5.30 -24.23
C PHE A 260 -9.59 -4.73 -25.40
N ALA A 261 -9.32 -3.42 -25.39
CA ALA A 261 -8.49 -2.79 -26.41
C ALA A 261 -7.05 -3.35 -26.42
N PHE A 262 -6.42 -3.49 -25.22
CA PHE A 262 -5.09 -4.11 -25.13
C PHE A 262 -5.07 -5.56 -25.60
N SER A 263 -6.11 -6.34 -25.25
CA SER A 263 -6.21 -7.75 -25.67
C SER A 263 -6.32 -7.86 -27.19
N ILE A 264 -7.09 -7.00 -27.85
CA ILE A 264 -7.17 -6.98 -29.33
C ILE A 264 -5.80 -6.62 -29.93
N ILE A 265 -5.11 -5.62 -29.39
CA ILE A 265 -3.79 -5.21 -29.89
C ILE A 265 -2.77 -6.35 -29.73
N LYS A 266 -2.80 -7.06 -28.60
CA LYS A 266 -1.85 -8.16 -28.31
C LYS A 266 -2.16 -9.42 -29.10
N GLU A 267 -3.43 -9.82 -29.15
CA GLU A 267 -3.84 -11.11 -29.71
C GLU A 267 -4.20 -11.03 -31.21
N GLY A 268 -4.56 -9.85 -31.71
CA GLY A 268 -5.01 -9.66 -33.07
C GLY A 268 -6.34 -10.37 -33.40
N ASN A 269 -6.94 -11.08 -32.45
CA ASN A 269 -8.18 -11.84 -32.63
C ASN A 269 -9.01 -11.86 -31.32
N ILE A 270 -10.31 -11.60 -31.46
CA ILE A 270 -11.28 -11.58 -30.38
C ILE A 270 -11.44 -12.96 -29.68
N SER A 271 -11.27 -14.05 -30.47
CA SER A 271 -11.44 -15.43 -29.96
C SER A 271 -10.39 -15.83 -28.89
N GLN A 272 -9.28 -15.11 -28.79
CA GLN A 272 -8.19 -15.41 -27.88
C GLN A 272 -8.22 -14.54 -26.60
N ILE A 273 -9.24 -13.69 -26.44
CA ILE A 273 -9.38 -12.84 -25.27
C ILE A 273 -9.64 -13.70 -24.03
N ASN A 274 -8.87 -13.44 -22.97
CA ASN A 274 -9.08 -14.10 -21.69
C ASN A 274 -10.21 -13.44 -20.89
N TRP A 275 -11.41 -14.03 -20.97
CA TRP A 275 -12.61 -13.53 -20.29
C TRP A 275 -12.53 -13.58 -18.77
N THR A 276 -11.60 -14.33 -18.20
CA THR A 276 -11.40 -14.39 -16.73
C THR A 276 -11.04 -13.02 -16.16
N TYR A 277 -10.28 -12.20 -16.90
CA TYR A 277 -9.93 -10.86 -16.44
C TYR A 277 -11.15 -9.92 -16.31
N PHE A 278 -12.19 -10.11 -17.13
CA PHE A 278 -13.44 -9.34 -16.97
C PHE A 278 -14.14 -9.65 -15.64
N MET A 279 -14.10 -10.91 -15.19
CA MET A 279 -14.60 -11.28 -13.85
C MET A 279 -13.74 -10.65 -12.76
N LEU A 280 -12.41 -10.58 -12.92
CA LEU A 280 -11.53 -9.93 -11.97
C LEU A 280 -11.78 -8.43 -11.87
N PHE A 281 -12.07 -7.74 -13.00
CA PHE A 281 -12.46 -6.33 -12.99
C PHE A 281 -13.83 -6.12 -12.34
N ALA A 282 -14.77 -7.02 -12.52
CA ALA A 282 -16.04 -6.97 -11.80
C ALA A 282 -15.83 -7.14 -10.28
N ALA A 283 -14.98 -8.09 -9.87
CA ALA A 283 -14.59 -8.27 -8.48
C ALA A 283 -13.86 -7.03 -7.91
N ASN A 284 -12.92 -6.43 -8.68
CA ASN A 284 -12.25 -5.17 -8.35
C ASN A 284 -13.26 -4.05 -8.09
N GLY A 285 -14.26 -3.90 -8.96
CA GLY A 285 -15.34 -2.93 -8.78
C GLY A 285 -16.11 -3.18 -7.50
N LEU A 286 -16.51 -4.42 -7.22
CA LEU A 286 -17.20 -4.78 -5.98
C LEU A 286 -16.34 -4.46 -4.74
N LEU A 287 -15.06 -4.78 -4.79
CA LEU A 287 -14.12 -4.47 -3.70
C LEU A 287 -13.91 -2.96 -3.52
N SER A 288 -14.09 -2.16 -4.56
CA SER A 288 -13.98 -0.70 -4.46
C SER A 288 -15.04 -0.08 -3.54
N PHE A 289 -16.17 -0.74 -3.27
CA PHE A 289 -17.14 -0.32 -2.26
C PHE A 289 -16.58 -0.35 -0.83
N LEU A 290 -15.52 -1.13 -0.59
CA LEU A 290 -14.83 -1.13 0.70
C LEU A 290 -14.24 0.25 1.05
N SER A 291 -14.11 1.15 0.08
CA SER A 291 -13.64 2.53 0.31
C SER A 291 -14.43 3.25 1.41
N ILE A 292 -15.74 3.05 1.51
CA ILE A 292 -16.57 3.66 2.58
C ILE A 292 -16.13 3.15 3.96
N ILE A 293 -15.94 1.83 4.08
CA ILE A 293 -15.52 1.21 5.34
C ILE A 293 -14.11 1.68 5.71
N VAL A 294 -13.22 1.74 4.73
CA VAL A 294 -11.83 2.20 4.89
C VAL A 294 -11.79 3.68 5.33
N ILE A 295 -12.60 4.56 4.72
CA ILE A 295 -12.71 5.97 5.12
C ILE A 295 -13.12 6.06 6.59
N TYR A 296 -14.20 5.38 7.00
CA TYR A 296 -14.66 5.40 8.40
C TYR A 296 -13.60 4.86 9.37
N MET A 297 -12.92 3.77 9.01
CA MET A 297 -11.85 3.18 9.82
C MET A 297 -10.68 4.17 9.97
N TYR A 298 -10.31 4.87 8.90
CA TYR A 298 -9.21 5.83 8.91
C TYR A 298 -9.54 7.10 9.70
N GLU A 299 -10.79 7.56 9.69
CA GLU A 299 -11.22 8.65 10.58
C GLU A 299 -10.94 8.32 12.05
N LYS A 300 -11.21 7.08 12.44
CA LYS A 300 -10.96 6.62 13.83
C LYS A 300 -9.50 6.40 14.15
N LEU A 301 -8.74 5.86 13.18
CA LEU A 301 -7.33 5.52 13.38
C LEU A 301 -6.44 6.77 13.41
N PHE A 302 -6.67 7.70 12.50
CA PHE A 302 -5.84 8.89 12.32
C PHE A 302 -6.44 10.17 12.93
N GLY A 303 -7.68 10.12 13.46
CA GLY A 303 -8.36 11.30 13.99
C GLY A 303 -8.62 12.39 12.94
N LEU A 304 -8.62 12.02 11.66
CA LEU A 304 -8.95 12.89 10.54
C LEU A 304 -10.46 12.92 10.35
N VAL A 305 -10.96 13.95 9.67
CA VAL A 305 -12.39 14.09 9.34
C VAL A 305 -12.50 14.12 7.82
N SER A 306 -13.32 13.23 7.27
CA SER A 306 -13.58 13.19 5.84
C SER A 306 -14.66 14.20 5.42
N ASP A 307 -14.64 14.57 4.15
CA ASP A 307 -15.71 15.40 3.57
C ASP A 307 -17.09 14.73 3.69
N VAL A 308 -17.14 13.41 3.72
CA VAL A 308 -18.40 12.65 3.91
C VAL A 308 -18.99 12.93 5.29
N THR A 309 -18.17 12.80 6.34
CA THR A 309 -18.61 13.10 7.71
C THR A 309 -18.94 14.58 7.89
N LEU A 310 -18.16 15.49 7.29
CA LEU A 310 -18.49 16.93 7.35
C LEU A 310 -19.83 17.24 6.71
N LEU A 311 -20.14 16.65 5.56
CA LEU A 311 -21.42 16.83 4.89
C LEU A 311 -22.60 16.23 5.67
N GLU A 312 -22.42 15.06 6.27
CA GLU A 312 -23.43 14.46 7.15
C GLU A 312 -23.70 15.37 8.35
N LEU A 313 -22.66 15.92 8.98
CA LEU A 313 -22.78 16.83 10.12
C LEU A 313 -23.35 18.21 9.72
N SER A 314 -23.12 18.68 8.50
CA SER A 314 -23.70 19.96 8.01
C SER A 314 -25.19 19.89 7.70
N ASN A 315 -25.78 18.68 7.73
CA ASN A 315 -27.22 18.53 7.56
C ASN A 315 -27.94 19.02 8.82
N THR A 316 -28.77 20.06 8.65
CA THR A 316 -29.56 20.70 9.73
C THR A 316 -30.58 19.78 10.41
N ASN A 317 -30.88 18.61 9.77
CA ASN A 317 -31.75 17.59 10.36
C ASN A 317 -31.02 16.62 11.30
N THR A 318 -29.69 16.79 11.53
CA THR A 318 -28.98 16.02 12.56
C THR A 318 -29.64 16.26 13.93
N LYS A 319 -29.57 15.24 14.78
CA LYS A 319 -30.23 15.26 16.10
C LYS A 319 -29.87 16.51 16.90
N LEU A 320 -28.58 16.86 16.93
CA LEU A 320 -28.09 17.97 17.76
C LEU A 320 -28.45 19.35 17.18
N LEU A 321 -28.38 19.54 15.85
CA LEU A 321 -28.79 20.80 15.22
C LEU A 321 -30.31 20.99 15.27
N ARG A 322 -31.09 19.90 15.20
CA ARG A 322 -32.54 19.97 15.40
C ARG A 322 -32.88 20.33 16.85
N GLU A 323 -32.19 19.77 17.83
CA GLU A 323 -32.30 20.13 19.24
C GLU A 323 -31.96 21.61 19.47
N LEU A 324 -30.89 22.11 18.82
CA LEU A 324 -30.54 23.52 18.86
C LEU A 324 -31.66 24.40 18.28
N ASN A 325 -32.21 24.02 17.13
CA ASN A 325 -33.32 24.78 16.50
C ASN A 325 -34.59 24.77 17.36
N GLU A 326 -34.90 23.65 18.02
CA GLU A 326 -36.11 23.53 18.88
C GLU A 326 -35.97 24.31 20.19
N LYS A 327 -34.79 24.27 20.85
CA LYS A 327 -34.60 24.89 22.18
C LYS A 327 -34.02 26.30 22.15
N ALA A 328 -33.21 26.63 21.15
CA ALA A 328 -32.53 27.90 20.99
C ALA A 328 -32.58 28.37 19.51
N PRO A 329 -33.79 28.67 18.99
CA PRO A 329 -33.98 29.00 17.57
C PRO A 329 -33.21 30.25 17.11
N GLY A 330 -33.04 31.26 17.97
CA GLY A 330 -32.21 32.42 17.66
C GLY A 330 -30.74 32.06 17.46
N THR A 331 -30.20 31.24 18.35
CA THR A 331 -28.82 30.73 18.21
C THR A 331 -28.67 29.88 16.96
N PHE A 332 -29.63 29.02 16.62
CA PHE A 332 -29.59 28.24 15.39
C PHE A 332 -29.54 29.14 14.14
N GLN A 333 -30.40 30.18 14.06
CA GLN A 333 -30.39 31.13 12.95
C GLN A 333 -29.09 31.94 12.88
N HIS A 334 -28.57 32.37 14.02
CA HIS A 334 -27.24 32.98 14.12
C HIS A 334 -26.14 32.03 13.54
N SER A 335 -26.10 30.78 14.01
CA SER A 335 -25.09 29.78 13.55
C SER A 335 -25.20 29.52 12.05
N MET A 336 -26.41 29.52 11.47
CA MET A 336 -26.61 29.38 10.02
C MET A 336 -26.05 30.56 9.24
N GLN A 337 -26.27 31.80 9.71
CA GLN A 337 -25.73 33.00 9.08
C GLN A 337 -24.22 33.06 9.17
N VAL A 338 -23.65 32.77 10.35
CA VAL A 338 -22.20 32.68 10.55
C VAL A 338 -21.60 31.62 9.66
N ALA A 339 -22.22 30.44 9.55
CA ALA A 339 -21.74 29.35 8.69
C ALA A 339 -21.66 29.78 7.21
N ASN A 340 -22.65 30.50 6.70
CA ASN A 340 -22.65 30.99 5.33
C ASN A 340 -21.53 32.03 5.07
N LEU A 341 -21.33 32.98 6.01
CA LEU A 341 -20.28 33.99 5.89
C LEU A 341 -18.87 33.37 6.04
N ALA A 342 -18.70 32.48 7.00
CA ALA A 342 -17.43 31.82 7.28
C ALA A 342 -17.04 30.88 6.13
N GLU A 343 -17.99 30.18 5.51
CA GLU A 343 -17.75 29.36 4.31
C GLU A 343 -17.25 30.22 3.15
N ALA A 344 -17.86 31.38 2.90
CA ALA A 344 -17.41 32.30 1.86
C ALA A 344 -15.99 32.82 2.13
N ALA A 345 -15.69 33.20 3.37
CA ALA A 345 -14.35 33.63 3.77
C ALA A 345 -13.31 32.52 3.63
N ALA A 346 -13.68 31.28 4.00
CA ALA A 346 -12.80 30.11 3.87
C ALA A 346 -12.43 29.82 2.41
N ASN A 347 -13.40 29.92 1.50
CA ASN A 347 -13.15 29.75 0.06
C ASN A 347 -12.17 30.82 -0.47
N GLU A 348 -12.30 32.06 -0.04
CA GLU A 348 -11.43 33.14 -0.49
C GLU A 348 -9.99 32.98 -0.07
N ILE A 349 -9.73 32.51 1.14
CA ILE A 349 -8.36 32.28 1.66
C ILE A 349 -7.81 30.88 1.40
N GLY A 350 -8.57 30.03 0.70
CA GLY A 350 -8.18 28.65 0.40
C GLY A 350 -8.10 27.74 1.62
N ALA A 351 -8.94 27.98 2.65
CA ALA A 351 -9.14 27.08 3.77
C ALA A 351 -10.19 26.01 3.46
N ASN A 352 -10.34 24.98 4.31
CA ASN A 352 -11.37 23.96 4.13
C ASN A 352 -12.76 24.54 4.46
N SER A 353 -13.48 24.99 3.43
CA SER A 353 -14.78 25.67 3.57
C SER A 353 -15.86 24.78 4.18
N MET A 354 -15.85 23.47 3.89
CA MET A 354 -16.81 22.53 4.46
C MET A 354 -16.58 22.31 5.96
N LEU A 355 -15.32 22.24 6.38
CA LEU A 355 -14.96 22.15 7.79
C LEU A 355 -15.36 23.42 8.54
N VAL A 356 -15.09 24.60 7.96
CA VAL A 356 -15.46 25.90 8.55
C VAL A 356 -16.98 26.02 8.66
N ARG A 357 -17.73 25.72 7.59
CA ARG A 357 -19.18 25.71 7.61
C ARG A 357 -19.73 24.82 8.71
N THR A 358 -19.25 23.58 8.75
CA THR A 358 -19.69 22.59 9.76
C THR A 358 -19.33 23.05 11.17
N GLY A 359 -18.10 23.51 11.39
CA GLY A 359 -17.66 24.04 12.67
C GLY A 359 -18.54 25.21 13.16
N ALA A 360 -18.86 26.12 12.25
CA ALA A 360 -19.73 27.27 12.53
C ALA A 360 -21.17 26.86 12.89
N LEU A 361 -21.71 25.77 12.30
CA LEU A 361 -23.04 25.28 12.69
C LEU A 361 -23.11 24.81 14.14
N TYR A 362 -21.98 24.29 14.68
CA TYR A 362 -21.92 23.70 16.02
C TYR A 362 -21.28 24.61 17.07
N HIS A 363 -20.68 25.75 16.72
CA HIS A 363 -19.85 26.52 17.64
C HIS A 363 -20.56 26.89 18.94
N ASP A 364 -21.86 27.18 18.85
CA ASP A 364 -22.71 27.69 19.91
C ASP A 364 -23.70 26.66 20.51
N ILE A 365 -23.52 25.37 20.28
CA ILE A 365 -24.45 24.32 20.76
C ILE A 365 -24.63 24.32 22.29
N GLY A 366 -23.66 24.81 23.03
CA GLY A 366 -23.74 24.89 24.50
C GLY A 366 -24.86 25.83 25.00
N LYS A 367 -25.34 26.76 24.19
CA LYS A 367 -26.46 27.67 24.50
C LYS A 367 -27.81 26.94 24.62
N ILE A 368 -27.91 25.70 24.10
CA ILE A 368 -29.09 24.82 24.28
C ILE A 368 -29.48 24.66 25.74
N LEU A 369 -28.50 24.67 26.65
CA LEU A 369 -28.75 24.40 28.08
C LEU A 369 -29.39 25.60 28.81
N ASN A 370 -29.09 26.83 28.38
CA ASN A 370 -29.61 28.06 29.01
C ASN A 370 -29.96 29.08 27.94
N PRO A 371 -30.89 28.82 27.01
CA PRO A 371 -31.10 29.65 25.81
C PRO A 371 -31.56 31.08 26.14
N MET A 372 -32.38 31.28 27.17
CA MET A 372 -32.94 32.59 27.55
C MET A 372 -31.90 33.59 28.07
N TYR A 373 -30.69 33.11 28.43
CA TYR A 373 -29.60 34.00 28.84
C TYR A 373 -28.84 34.62 27.67
N PHE A 374 -29.17 34.22 26.43
CA PHE A 374 -28.57 34.77 25.21
C PHE A 374 -29.60 35.62 24.46
N ILE A 375 -29.19 36.84 24.13
CA ILE A 375 -30.08 37.88 23.63
C ILE A 375 -30.84 37.45 22.37
N GLU A 376 -30.24 36.70 21.49
CA GLU A 376 -30.82 36.18 20.27
C GLU A 376 -32.01 35.24 20.48
N ASN A 377 -32.17 34.68 21.68
CA ASN A 377 -33.29 33.79 22.03
C ASN A 377 -34.33 34.48 22.96
N GLN A 378 -34.10 35.71 23.39
CA GLN A 378 -35.05 36.44 24.25
C GLN A 378 -36.23 36.96 23.45
N SER A 379 -37.38 36.37 23.62
CA SER A 379 -38.64 36.77 22.93
C SER A 379 -39.62 37.55 23.79
N THR A 380 -39.41 37.53 25.12
CA THR A 380 -40.42 38.03 26.08
C THR A 380 -40.13 39.44 26.65
N GLY A 381 -38.98 40.04 26.27
CA GLY A 381 -38.54 41.32 26.86
C GLY A 381 -38.03 41.21 28.30
N VAL A 382 -38.05 40.02 28.91
CA VAL A 382 -37.48 39.75 30.24
C VAL A 382 -36.05 39.27 30.07
N ASN A 383 -35.10 40.01 30.67
CA ASN A 383 -33.69 39.63 30.68
C ASN A 383 -33.33 38.93 31.98
N PRO A 384 -33.05 37.60 31.98
CA PRO A 384 -32.75 36.87 33.21
C PRO A 384 -31.50 37.37 33.93
N HIS A 385 -30.60 38.08 33.26
CA HIS A 385 -29.42 38.70 33.85
C HIS A 385 -29.72 39.87 34.80
N ASN A 386 -30.94 40.39 34.80
CA ASN A 386 -31.31 41.49 35.69
C ASN A 386 -31.35 41.05 37.17
N ASP A 387 -31.67 39.80 37.43
CA ASP A 387 -31.78 39.22 38.75
C ASP A 387 -30.46 38.54 39.25
N LEU A 388 -29.39 38.65 38.48
CA LEU A 388 -28.09 38.02 38.75
C LEU A 388 -27.00 39.05 39.02
N SER A 389 -25.98 38.63 39.79
CA SER A 389 -24.75 39.41 39.87
C SER A 389 -24.04 39.43 38.49
N PRO A 390 -23.26 40.50 38.19
CA PRO A 390 -22.48 40.54 36.95
C PRO A 390 -21.52 39.34 36.83
N ARG A 391 -20.99 38.84 37.93
CA ARG A 391 -20.11 37.68 37.98
C ARG A 391 -20.82 36.37 37.63
N ASP A 392 -22.05 36.17 38.16
CA ASP A 392 -22.86 34.99 37.85
C ASP A 392 -23.32 35.03 36.38
N SER A 393 -23.69 36.21 35.90
CA SER A 393 -24.05 36.43 34.50
C SER A 393 -22.91 36.11 33.55
N SER A 394 -21.69 36.60 33.87
CA SER A 394 -20.48 36.29 33.09
C SER A 394 -20.20 34.79 33.06
N LYS A 395 -20.33 34.13 34.21
CA LYS A 395 -20.12 32.68 34.30
C LYS A 395 -21.08 31.90 33.44
N ILE A 396 -22.39 32.25 33.45
CA ILE A 396 -23.37 31.57 32.59
C ILE A 396 -23.01 31.76 31.11
N ILE A 397 -22.59 32.96 30.73
CA ILE A 397 -22.18 33.26 29.35
C ILE A 397 -20.91 32.46 28.97
N THR A 398 -19.86 32.47 29.81
CA THR A 398 -18.62 31.76 29.48
C THR A 398 -18.77 30.24 29.52
N ASP A 399 -19.62 29.71 30.40
CA ASP A 399 -19.89 28.29 30.56
C ASP A 399 -20.45 27.61 29.30
N HIS A 400 -21.09 28.36 28.36
CA HIS A 400 -21.63 27.74 27.16
C HIS A 400 -20.53 27.06 26.32
N VAL A 401 -19.31 27.58 26.32
CA VAL A 401 -18.18 26.97 25.61
C VAL A 401 -17.85 25.62 26.24
N ILE A 402 -17.69 25.55 27.56
CA ILE A 402 -17.35 24.32 28.29
C ILE A 402 -18.45 23.28 28.11
N LYS A 403 -19.69 23.68 28.35
CA LYS A 403 -20.88 22.82 28.19
C LYS A 403 -21.10 22.39 26.73
N GLY A 404 -20.75 23.27 25.78
CA GLY A 404 -20.76 22.96 24.34
C GLY A 404 -19.78 21.85 24.00
N VAL A 405 -18.56 21.90 24.53
CA VAL A 405 -17.55 20.84 24.36
C VAL A 405 -18.03 19.51 24.97
N GLU A 406 -18.62 19.56 26.19
CA GLU A 406 -19.17 18.35 26.83
C GLU A 406 -20.31 17.73 26.00
N LEU A 407 -21.22 18.58 25.50
CA LEU A 407 -22.33 18.15 24.66
C LEU A 407 -21.86 17.56 23.34
N ALA A 408 -20.85 18.17 22.72
CA ALA A 408 -20.22 17.68 21.49
C ALA A 408 -19.58 16.30 21.70
N LYS A 409 -18.80 16.13 22.78
CA LYS A 409 -18.18 14.83 23.15
C LYS A 409 -19.24 13.76 23.41
N LYS A 410 -20.30 14.08 24.15
CA LYS A 410 -21.44 13.17 24.40
C LYS A 410 -22.10 12.71 23.11
N ASN A 411 -22.20 13.58 22.12
CA ASN A 411 -22.74 13.27 20.80
C ASN A 411 -21.68 12.73 19.81
N LYS A 412 -20.45 12.46 20.26
CA LYS A 412 -19.34 11.88 19.47
C LYS A 412 -19.00 12.73 18.24
N LEU A 413 -19.09 14.05 18.33
CA LEU A 413 -18.61 14.93 17.27
C LEU A 413 -17.08 14.78 17.14
N PRO A 414 -16.54 14.91 15.92
CA PRO A 414 -15.09 14.88 15.68
C PRO A 414 -14.36 16.00 16.42
N ASP A 415 -13.14 15.75 16.88
CA ASP A 415 -12.34 16.74 17.60
C ASP A 415 -12.13 18.03 16.80
N ARG A 416 -12.02 17.95 15.47
CA ARG A 416 -11.91 19.11 14.58
C ARG A 416 -13.15 20.04 14.65
N ILE A 417 -14.32 19.51 14.90
CA ILE A 417 -15.55 20.30 15.12
C ILE A 417 -15.55 20.86 16.54
N ILE A 418 -15.12 20.08 17.53
CA ILE A 418 -14.99 20.52 18.92
C ILE A 418 -13.99 21.68 19.03
N ASP A 419 -12.97 21.75 18.17
CA ASP A 419 -12.02 22.85 18.09
C ASP A 419 -12.72 24.20 17.86
N PHE A 420 -13.71 24.26 16.98
CA PHE A 420 -14.49 25.50 16.75
C PHE A 420 -15.25 25.90 18.01
N ILE A 421 -15.88 24.95 18.71
CA ILE A 421 -16.65 25.23 19.94
C ILE A 421 -15.73 25.82 21.02
N ARG A 422 -14.52 25.28 21.19
CA ARG A 422 -13.62 25.70 22.27
C ARG A 422 -12.82 26.96 21.96
N THR A 423 -12.67 27.35 20.68
CA THR A 423 -11.76 28.43 20.26
C THR A 423 -12.46 29.72 19.85
N HIS A 424 -13.76 29.68 19.47
CA HIS A 424 -14.45 30.83 18.85
C HIS A 424 -14.46 32.11 19.68
N HIS A 425 -14.39 32.01 21.01
CA HIS A 425 -14.23 33.18 21.88
C HIS A 425 -12.79 33.35 22.39
N GLY A 426 -11.90 32.35 22.20
CA GLY A 426 -10.52 32.38 22.71
C GLY A 426 -10.48 32.72 24.19
N THR A 427 -9.76 33.78 24.54
CA THR A 427 -9.63 34.33 25.89
C THR A 427 -10.26 35.72 26.04
N SER A 428 -11.26 36.02 25.22
CA SER A 428 -11.94 37.32 25.23
C SER A 428 -12.68 37.57 26.55
N LEU A 429 -12.98 38.83 26.81
CA LEU A 429 -13.60 39.32 28.04
C LEU A 429 -15.10 39.51 27.82
N THR A 430 -15.93 39.09 28.74
CA THR A 430 -17.35 39.46 28.82
C THR A 430 -17.45 40.93 29.32
N TYR A 431 -17.04 41.86 28.44
CA TYR A 431 -16.72 43.26 28.79
C TYR A 431 -17.87 43.97 29.48
N TYR A 432 -19.12 43.76 29.04
CA TYR A 432 -20.30 44.41 29.67
C TYR A 432 -20.41 44.04 31.15
N PHE A 433 -20.32 42.77 31.51
CA PHE A 433 -20.45 42.34 32.91
C PHE A 433 -19.25 42.74 33.73
N TYR A 434 -18.05 42.75 33.15
CA TYR A 434 -16.85 43.25 33.82
C TYR A 434 -16.97 44.72 34.19
N ARG A 435 -17.44 45.57 33.27
CA ARG A 435 -17.67 46.98 33.51
C ARG A 435 -18.77 47.21 34.55
N LYS A 436 -19.85 46.48 34.50
CA LYS A 436 -20.96 46.58 35.49
C LYS A 436 -20.47 46.18 36.89
N GLU A 437 -19.61 45.18 37.01
CA GLU A 437 -18.99 44.78 38.31
C GLU A 437 -18.10 45.90 38.83
N GLN A 438 -17.29 46.56 38.01
CA GLN A 438 -16.45 47.68 38.39
C GLN A 438 -17.30 48.87 38.87
N GLU A 439 -18.42 49.17 38.23
CA GLU A 439 -19.33 50.23 38.63
C GLU A 439 -20.03 49.95 39.96
N LEU A 440 -20.36 48.71 40.25
CA LEU A 440 -20.96 48.29 41.50
C LEU A 440 -19.93 48.24 42.69
N ASN A 441 -18.65 48.05 42.39
CA ASN A 441 -17.60 47.87 43.35
C ASN A 441 -16.39 48.78 43.06
N PRO A 442 -16.55 50.14 43.07
CA PRO A 442 -15.51 51.07 42.62
C PRO A 442 -14.24 51.02 43.44
N ASP A 443 -14.34 50.68 44.72
CA ASP A 443 -13.21 50.66 45.67
C ASP A 443 -12.44 49.31 45.73
N THR A 444 -12.94 48.32 45.00
CA THR A 444 -12.34 46.99 44.96
C THR A 444 -11.74 46.65 43.61
N LYS A 445 -10.54 46.03 43.61
CA LYS A 445 -9.95 45.54 42.34
C LYS A 445 -10.73 44.31 41.88
N VAL A 446 -11.48 44.48 40.80
CA VAL A 446 -12.22 43.38 40.20
C VAL A 446 -11.23 42.37 39.52
N ASP A 447 -11.40 41.11 39.88
CA ASP A 447 -10.65 40.01 39.23
C ASP A 447 -11.10 39.84 37.77
N ILE A 448 -10.27 40.26 36.85
CA ILE A 448 -10.56 40.24 35.39
C ILE A 448 -10.67 38.79 34.87
N ASP A 449 -9.99 37.80 35.47
CA ASP A 449 -10.01 36.44 34.98
C ASP A 449 -11.34 35.72 35.24
N ALA A 450 -12.12 36.20 36.20
CA ALA A 450 -13.50 35.74 36.44
C ALA A 450 -14.49 36.11 35.30
N PHE A 451 -14.09 37.04 34.43
CA PHE A 451 -14.91 37.53 33.31
C PHE A 451 -14.36 37.14 31.96
N LYS A 452 -13.33 36.31 31.87
CA LYS A 452 -12.73 35.84 30.62
C LYS A 452 -13.19 34.43 30.25
N TYR A 453 -13.28 34.20 28.96
CA TYR A 453 -13.37 32.86 28.42
C TYR A 453 -12.07 32.09 28.68
N GLN A 454 -12.16 30.81 29.02
CA GLN A 454 -11.03 29.94 29.34
C GLN A 454 -10.63 29.01 28.18
N GLY A 455 -11.10 29.30 26.96
CA GLY A 455 -10.78 28.52 25.77
C GLY A 455 -9.37 28.85 25.26
N PRO A 456 -8.77 27.94 24.47
CA PRO A 456 -7.57 28.29 23.72
C PRO A 456 -7.91 29.30 22.61
N ILE A 457 -6.92 30.10 22.24
CA ILE A 457 -7.04 30.95 21.03
C ILE A 457 -7.09 30.05 19.77
N PRO A 458 -7.69 30.52 18.66
CA PRO A 458 -7.65 29.80 17.38
C PRO A 458 -6.22 29.43 16.96
N PHE A 459 -6.02 28.21 16.49
CA PHE A 459 -4.70 27.67 16.16
C PHE A 459 -4.61 27.14 14.72
N SER A 460 -5.68 27.17 13.95
CA SER A 460 -5.70 26.88 12.51
C SER A 460 -6.36 28.00 11.73
N LYS A 461 -6.13 28.04 10.41
CA LYS A 461 -6.82 29.00 9.53
C LYS A 461 -8.34 28.89 9.65
N GLU A 462 -8.84 27.65 9.70
CA GLU A 462 -10.26 27.35 9.78
C GLU A 462 -10.88 27.87 11.08
N THR A 463 -10.23 27.59 12.21
CA THR A 463 -10.75 28.07 13.53
C THR A 463 -10.61 29.58 13.70
N ALA A 464 -9.70 30.24 12.96
CA ALA A 464 -9.47 31.67 13.03
C ALA A 464 -10.47 32.50 12.16
N ILE A 465 -11.20 31.86 11.25
CA ILE A 465 -12.26 32.48 10.46
C ILE A 465 -13.50 32.72 11.29
N LEU A 466 -13.77 31.88 12.25
CA LEU A 466 -14.88 31.97 13.17
C LEU A 466 -14.58 32.84 14.37
#